data_5b5224b0629358e7bd7d1fec16533f44
#
_entry.id   5b5224b0629358e7bd7d1fec16533f44
#
_cell.length_a   1.000
_cell.length_b   1.000
_cell.length_c   1.000
_cell.angle_alpha   90.00
_cell.angle_beta   90.00
_cell.angle_gamma   90.00
#
_symmetry.space_group_name_H-M   'P 1'
#
loop_
_entity.id
_entity.type
_entity.pdbx_description
1 polymer ?
#
loop_
_entity_poly.entity_id
_entity_poly.type
_entity_poly.pdbx_seq_one_letter_code
_entity_poly.pdbx_strand_id
1 'polypeptide(L)'
;MSMLLSLLALAAEPASDPVAGTWRNAGDTVRIRIARCRGEPGVCGTVVAADARAREDAARGGTDRLIGTELLRVEPQGDGTWAGSVFVPDIGTEVDGTLRLAGRDTLVVQGCLFAGFGCREQRWTRVAAR
;
A
#
# COMPACT_ATOMS: atom_id res chain seq x y z
N MET A 1 55.56 1.61 -2.01
CA MET A 1 54.49 2.08 -1.10
C MET A 1 53.19 1.96 -1.79
N SER A 2 52.44 0.91 -1.50
CA SER A 2 51.12 0.70 -2.06
C SER A 2 50.10 1.51 -1.27
N MET A 3 49.53 2.53 -1.87
CA MET A 3 48.36 3.20 -1.33
C MET A 3 47.15 2.25 -1.55
N LEU A 4 46.74 1.59 -0.49
CA LEU A 4 45.48 0.91 -0.46
C LEU A 4 44.35 1.95 -0.48
N LEU A 5 43.84 2.24 -1.67
CA LEU A 5 42.59 2.92 -1.83
C LEU A 5 41.50 1.93 -1.40
N SER A 6 41.11 2.00 -0.14
CA SER A 6 39.86 1.41 0.30
C SER A 6 38.74 2.17 -0.38
N LEU A 7 38.32 1.68 -1.53
CA LEU A 7 37.03 2.04 -2.08
C LEU A 7 35.98 1.45 -1.15
N LEU A 8 35.55 2.25 -0.18
CA LEU A 8 34.28 2.05 0.45
C LEU A 8 33.22 2.19 -0.64
N ALA A 9 32.86 1.08 -1.22
CA ALA A 9 31.65 1.01 -2.00
C ALA A 9 30.51 1.33 -1.05
N LEU A 10 30.06 2.58 -1.05
CA LEU A 10 28.77 2.93 -0.53
C LEU A 10 27.77 2.11 -1.33
N ALA A 11 27.37 0.97 -0.76
CA ALA A 11 26.20 0.27 -1.26
C ALA A 11 25.05 1.26 -1.19
N ALA A 12 24.69 1.82 -2.34
CA ALA A 12 23.49 2.63 -2.45
C ALA A 12 22.34 1.74 -1.98
N GLU A 13 21.74 2.06 -0.83
CA GLU A 13 20.51 1.44 -0.44
C GLU A 13 19.49 1.66 -1.57
N PRO A 14 18.74 0.60 -1.97
CA PRO A 14 17.71 0.80 -2.97
C PRO A 14 16.80 1.92 -2.48
N ALA A 15 16.59 2.93 -3.34
CA ALA A 15 15.68 4.02 -3.04
C ALA A 15 14.34 3.43 -2.59
N SER A 16 13.81 3.93 -1.48
CA SER A 16 12.48 3.56 -1.02
C SER A 16 11.46 3.86 -2.10
N ASP A 17 10.52 2.96 -2.32
CA ASP A 17 9.42 3.20 -3.23
C ASP A 17 8.67 4.47 -2.79
N PRO A 18 8.30 5.37 -3.72
CA PRO A 18 7.61 6.62 -3.36
C PRO A 18 6.31 6.42 -2.60
N VAL A 19 5.66 5.26 -2.71
CA VAL A 19 4.44 4.95 -1.97
C VAL A 19 4.72 4.26 -0.62
N ALA A 20 5.96 3.93 -0.31
CA ALA A 20 6.30 3.34 0.97
C ALA A 20 6.02 4.29 2.13
N GLY A 21 5.53 3.75 3.23
CA GLY A 21 5.20 4.51 4.43
C GLY A 21 3.85 4.11 5.01
N THR A 22 3.37 4.91 5.94
CA THR A 22 2.07 4.70 6.58
C THR A 22 1.07 5.70 6.03
N TRP A 23 -0.10 5.18 5.71
CA TRP A 23 -1.20 5.94 5.11
C TRP A 23 -2.46 5.77 5.96
N ARG A 24 -3.30 6.79 5.96
CA ARG A 24 -4.63 6.73 6.56
C ARG A 24 -5.70 6.91 5.49
N ASN A 25 -6.81 6.22 5.62
CA ASN A 25 -7.95 6.43 4.74
C ASN A 25 -8.65 7.77 5.06
N ALA A 26 -9.60 8.18 4.21
CA ALA A 26 -10.24 9.50 4.31
C ALA A 26 -10.88 9.77 5.68
N GLY A 27 -11.48 8.76 6.29
CA GLY A 27 -12.11 8.89 7.61
C GLY A 27 -11.18 8.67 8.79
N ASP A 28 -9.90 8.39 8.55
CA ASP A 28 -8.91 7.99 9.57
C ASP A 28 -9.40 6.84 10.44
N THR A 29 -10.12 5.91 9.84
CA THR A 29 -10.63 4.71 10.51
C THR A 29 -9.67 3.52 10.36
N VAL A 30 -8.80 3.57 9.34
CA VAL A 30 -7.83 2.52 9.03
C VAL A 30 -6.50 3.15 8.68
N ARG A 31 -5.41 2.56 9.19
CA ARG A 31 -4.05 2.91 8.78
C ARG A 31 -3.38 1.72 8.13
N ILE A 32 -2.68 1.99 7.05
CA ILE A 32 -2.07 0.99 6.19
C ILE A 32 -0.59 1.30 6.06
N ARG A 33 0.26 0.30 6.26
CA ARG A 33 1.68 0.41 6.01
C ARG A 33 2.00 -0.21 4.66
N ILE A 34 2.57 0.58 3.77
CA ILE A 34 3.04 0.12 2.47
C ILE A 34 4.56 -0.05 2.54
N ALA A 35 5.02 -1.22 2.17
CA ALA A 35 6.43 -1.57 2.15
C ALA A 35 6.67 -2.59 1.04
N ARG A 36 7.93 -2.86 0.73
CA ARG A 36 8.30 -3.90 -0.21
C ARG A 36 7.69 -5.23 0.20
N CYS A 37 7.12 -5.95 -0.76
CA CYS A 37 6.65 -7.31 -0.54
C CYS A 37 7.82 -8.23 -0.20
N ARG A 38 7.63 -9.16 0.72
CA ARG A 38 8.66 -10.14 1.07
C ARG A 38 8.76 -11.20 -0.02
N GLY A 39 9.98 -11.37 -0.58
CA GLY A 39 10.25 -12.41 -1.55
C GLY A 39 9.59 -12.26 -2.91
N GLU A 40 8.93 -11.13 -3.16
CA GLU A 40 8.22 -10.85 -4.39
C GLU A 40 8.48 -9.42 -4.84
N PRO A 41 8.47 -9.15 -6.16
CA PRO A 41 8.52 -7.77 -6.63
C PRO A 41 7.27 -6.99 -6.23
N GLY A 42 7.40 -5.66 -6.17
CA GLY A 42 6.29 -4.78 -5.86
C GLY A 42 6.20 -4.38 -4.41
N VAL A 43 5.10 -3.74 -4.08
CA VAL A 43 4.80 -3.26 -2.72
C VAL A 43 3.51 -3.89 -2.21
N CYS A 44 3.50 -4.14 -0.90
CA CYS A 44 2.38 -4.72 -0.18
C CYS A 44 1.92 -3.74 0.89
N GLY A 45 0.62 -3.60 1.04
CA GLY A 45 0.02 -2.76 2.07
C GLY A 45 -0.75 -3.58 3.09
N THR A 46 -0.41 -3.41 4.36
CA THR A 46 -0.98 -4.17 5.46
C THR A 46 -1.64 -3.22 6.45
N VAL A 47 -2.81 -3.59 6.95
CA VAL A 47 -3.51 -2.83 7.98
C VAL A 47 -2.72 -2.91 9.28
N VAL A 48 -2.33 -1.75 9.82
CA VAL A 48 -1.58 -1.65 11.08
C VAL A 48 -2.41 -1.05 12.21
N ALA A 49 -3.50 -0.36 11.88
CA ALA A 49 -4.44 0.17 12.87
C ALA A 49 -5.83 0.27 12.25
N ALA A 50 -6.85 0.06 13.06
CA ALA A 50 -8.25 0.19 12.65
C ALA A 50 -9.11 0.47 13.88
N ASP A 51 -10.09 1.36 13.73
CA ASP A 51 -11.04 1.61 14.82
C ASP A 51 -12.09 0.48 14.92
N ALA A 52 -12.92 0.56 15.97
CA ALA A 52 -13.92 -0.48 16.24
C ALA A 52 -14.91 -0.63 15.07
N ARG A 53 -15.35 0.47 14.49
CA ARG A 53 -16.33 0.46 13.40
C ARG A 53 -15.75 -0.21 12.15
N ALA A 54 -14.52 0.13 11.79
CA ALA A 54 -13.85 -0.49 10.64
C ALA A 54 -13.71 -2.00 10.85
N ARG A 55 -13.35 -2.42 12.06
CA ARG A 55 -13.24 -3.84 12.39
C ARG A 55 -14.58 -4.57 12.34
N GLU A 56 -15.64 -3.93 12.81
CA GLU A 56 -17.00 -4.50 12.75
C GLU A 56 -17.50 -4.64 11.32
N ASP A 57 -17.29 -3.62 10.48
CA ASP A 57 -17.67 -3.65 9.07
C ASP A 57 -16.92 -4.75 8.33
N ALA A 58 -15.63 -4.90 8.59
CA ALA A 58 -14.81 -5.97 8.01
C ALA A 58 -15.27 -7.35 8.46
N ALA A 59 -15.60 -7.51 9.74
CA ALA A 59 -16.10 -8.78 10.28
C ALA A 59 -17.41 -9.20 9.63
N ARG A 60 -18.31 -8.26 9.37
CA ARG A 60 -19.56 -8.54 8.65
C ARG A 60 -19.31 -9.02 7.23
N GLY A 61 -18.23 -8.57 6.60
CA GLY A 61 -17.80 -9.01 5.28
C GLY A 61 -16.96 -10.29 5.28
N GLY A 62 -16.75 -10.89 6.44
CA GLY A 62 -15.99 -12.14 6.57
C GLY A 62 -14.53 -11.96 6.96
N THR A 63 -14.08 -10.73 7.23
CA THR A 63 -12.70 -10.44 7.64
C THR A 63 -12.64 -10.23 9.15
N ASP A 64 -12.36 -11.31 9.89
CA ASP A 64 -12.39 -11.30 11.35
C ASP A 64 -11.17 -10.61 11.97
N ARG A 65 -10.05 -10.58 11.26
CA ARG A 65 -8.81 -9.94 11.71
C ARG A 65 -8.37 -8.88 10.71
N LEU A 66 -8.99 -7.72 10.80
CA LEU A 66 -8.65 -6.61 9.91
C LEU A 66 -7.20 -6.15 10.10
N ILE A 67 -6.78 -5.94 11.36
CA ILE A 67 -5.37 -5.58 11.63
C ILE A 67 -4.48 -6.77 11.30
N GLY A 68 -3.48 -6.54 10.45
CA GLY A 68 -2.61 -7.57 9.90
C GLY A 68 -3.03 -8.08 8.52
N THR A 69 -4.20 -7.68 8.04
CA THR A 69 -4.68 -8.07 6.71
C THR A 69 -3.93 -7.30 5.63
N GLU A 70 -3.45 -8.01 4.61
CA GLU A 70 -2.87 -7.39 3.42
C GLU A 70 -4.00 -6.86 2.54
N LEU A 71 -4.02 -5.53 2.33
CA LEU A 71 -5.04 -4.86 1.53
C LEU A 71 -4.63 -4.71 0.08
N LEU A 72 -3.34 -4.65 -0.20
CA LEU A 72 -2.90 -4.44 -1.57
C LEU A 72 -1.56 -5.11 -1.85
N ARG A 73 -1.40 -5.50 -3.09
CA ARG A 73 -0.17 -6.03 -3.65
C ARG A 73 -0.08 -5.54 -5.08
N VAL A 74 0.83 -4.59 -5.32
CA VAL A 74 0.91 -3.90 -6.60
C VAL A 74 2.36 -3.75 -7.04
N GLU A 75 2.54 -3.63 -8.35
CA GLU A 75 3.85 -3.44 -8.99
C GLU A 75 3.88 -2.14 -9.78
N PRO A 76 5.05 -1.46 -9.83
CA PRO A 76 5.18 -0.25 -10.66
C PRO A 76 4.97 -0.59 -12.13
N GLN A 77 4.28 0.29 -12.84
CA GLN A 77 3.97 0.13 -14.26
C GLN A 77 4.91 0.91 -15.19
N GLY A 78 5.83 1.70 -14.61
CA GLY A 78 6.77 2.51 -15.39
C GLY A 78 6.23 3.87 -15.83
N ASP A 79 4.97 4.16 -15.54
CA ASP A 79 4.30 5.42 -15.90
C ASP A 79 3.93 6.28 -14.69
N GLY A 80 4.47 5.96 -13.51
CA GLY A 80 4.13 6.62 -12.24
C GLY A 80 2.91 6.04 -11.54
N THR A 81 2.37 4.93 -12.05
CA THR A 81 1.30 4.18 -11.41
C THR A 81 1.77 2.80 -10.95
N TRP A 82 1.00 2.19 -10.06
CA TRP A 82 1.16 0.80 -9.62
C TRP A 82 -0.14 0.06 -9.89
N ALA A 83 -0.04 -1.20 -10.28
CA ALA A 83 -1.22 -2.01 -10.55
C ALA A 83 -1.05 -3.42 -9.98
N GLY A 84 -2.15 -4.02 -9.58
CA GLY A 84 -2.19 -5.36 -9.03
C GLY A 84 -3.53 -5.65 -8.37
N SER A 85 -3.50 -6.20 -7.16
CA SER A 85 -4.68 -6.64 -6.44
C SER A 85 -4.95 -5.78 -5.23
N VAL A 86 -6.22 -5.49 -4.98
CA VAL A 86 -6.71 -4.83 -3.78
C VAL A 86 -7.76 -5.71 -3.12
N PHE A 87 -7.58 -5.98 -1.84
CA PHE A 87 -8.54 -6.73 -1.05
C PHE A 87 -9.51 -5.76 -0.36
N VAL A 88 -10.80 -6.00 -0.50
CA VAL A 88 -11.86 -5.19 0.12
C VAL A 88 -12.42 -5.96 1.32
N PRO A 89 -12.02 -5.61 2.57
CA PRO A 89 -12.38 -6.39 3.74
C PRO A 89 -13.88 -6.48 4.00
N ASP A 90 -14.61 -5.40 3.71
CA ASP A 90 -16.04 -5.31 3.99
C ASP A 90 -16.90 -6.25 3.14
N ILE A 91 -16.35 -6.75 2.06
CA ILE A 91 -17.02 -7.73 1.20
C ILE A 91 -16.20 -9.01 1.04
N GLY A 92 -15.03 -9.11 1.66
CA GLY A 92 -14.17 -10.28 1.63
C GLY A 92 -13.69 -10.66 0.23
N THR A 93 -13.50 -9.69 -0.65
CA THR A 93 -13.23 -9.93 -2.07
C THR A 93 -11.97 -9.18 -2.52
N GLU A 94 -11.17 -9.87 -3.31
CA GLU A 94 -10.02 -9.29 -3.98
C GLU A 94 -10.44 -8.79 -5.36
N VAL A 95 -10.00 -7.56 -5.70
CA VAL A 95 -10.33 -6.90 -6.96
C VAL A 95 -9.06 -6.38 -7.61
N ASP A 96 -9.13 -6.08 -8.91
CA ASP A 96 -8.05 -5.40 -9.60
C ASP A 96 -7.95 -3.97 -9.08
N GLY A 97 -6.73 -3.51 -8.87
CA GLY A 97 -6.52 -2.19 -8.30
C GLY A 97 -5.32 -1.47 -8.88
N THR A 98 -5.38 -0.15 -8.75
CA THR A 98 -4.29 0.74 -9.14
C THR A 98 -4.03 1.76 -8.05
N LEU A 99 -2.77 2.20 -7.97
CA LEU A 99 -2.34 3.30 -7.12
C LEU A 99 -1.70 4.38 -7.97
N ARG A 100 -1.89 5.63 -7.57
CA ARG A 100 -1.10 6.75 -8.09
C ARG A 100 -0.92 7.80 -7.00
N LEU A 101 0.19 8.49 -7.03
CA LEU A 101 0.42 9.63 -6.14
C LEU A 101 -0.18 10.88 -6.76
N ALA A 102 -1.00 11.59 -5.97
CA ALA A 102 -1.48 12.93 -6.30
C ALA A 102 -0.72 13.91 -5.42
N GLY A 103 0.55 14.14 -5.75
CA GLY A 103 1.49 14.84 -4.88
C GLY A 103 2.21 13.88 -3.93
N ARG A 104 2.96 14.42 -2.97
CA ARG A 104 3.80 13.62 -2.07
C ARG A 104 2.99 12.87 -1.01
N ASP A 105 1.91 13.47 -0.53
CA ASP A 105 1.21 13.02 0.67
C ASP A 105 -0.20 12.49 0.41
N THR A 106 -0.60 12.39 -0.85
CA THR A 106 -1.91 11.86 -1.23
C THR A 106 -1.75 10.67 -2.16
N LEU A 107 -2.33 9.55 -1.78
CA LEU A 107 -2.36 8.33 -2.57
C LEU A 107 -3.79 8.10 -3.05
N VAL A 108 -3.96 7.95 -4.36
CA VAL A 108 -5.25 7.60 -4.95
C VAL A 108 -5.27 6.11 -5.20
N VAL A 109 -6.18 5.43 -4.54
CA VAL A 109 -6.36 3.98 -4.62
C VAL A 109 -7.65 3.71 -5.37
N GLN A 110 -7.57 2.96 -6.46
CA GLN A 110 -8.74 2.58 -7.23
C GLN A 110 -8.86 1.07 -7.29
N GLY A 111 -10.05 0.57 -7.03
CA GLY A 111 -10.37 -0.85 -7.18
C GLY A 111 -11.58 -1.02 -8.09
N CYS A 112 -11.54 -2.05 -8.95
CA CYS A 112 -12.61 -2.33 -9.90
C CYS A 112 -13.07 -3.78 -9.75
N LEU A 113 -14.39 -4.00 -9.60
CA LEU A 113 -14.96 -5.34 -9.41
C LEU A 113 -14.87 -6.22 -10.65
N PHE A 114 -15.02 -5.61 -11.84
CA PHE A 114 -14.90 -6.29 -13.13
C PHE A 114 -14.10 -5.42 -14.08
N ALA A 115 -13.42 -6.00 -15.04
CA ALA A 115 -12.55 -5.37 -16.04
C ALA A 115 -13.01 -3.95 -16.47
N GLY A 116 -12.72 -2.95 -15.66
CA GLY A 116 -13.09 -1.55 -15.92
C GLY A 116 -14.48 -1.13 -15.44
N PHE A 117 -15.27 -2.01 -14.84
CA PHE A 117 -16.61 -1.73 -14.31
C PHE A 117 -16.65 -1.82 -12.80
N GLY A 118 -17.55 -1.03 -12.16
CA GLY A 118 -17.71 -1.05 -10.72
C GLY A 118 -16.49 -0.52 -10.00
N CYS A 119 -15.85 0.51 -10.54
CA CYS A 119 -14.64 1.09 -9.97
C CYS A 119 -14.98 2.06 -8.84
N ARG A 120 -14.21 1.97 -7.74
CA ARG A 120 -14.28 2.94 -6.64
C ARG A 120 -12.90 3.48 -6.37
N GLU A 121 -12.87 4.78 -6.09
CA GLU A 121 -11.65 5.51 -5.80
C GLU A 121 -11.66 6.00 -4.36
N GLN A 122 -10.53 5.84 -3.68
CA GLN A 122 -10.31 6.39 -2.34
C GLN A 122 -9.04 7.22 -2.35
N ARG A 123 -9.01 8.24 -1.52
CA ARG A 123 -7.82 9.05 -1.28
C ARG A 123 -7.30 8.77 0.12
N TRP A 124 -6.04 8.38 0.18
CA TRP A 124 -5.35 8.15 1.44
C TRP A 124 -4.33 9.25 1.66
N THR A 125 -4.13 9.63 2.90
CA THR A 125 -3.17 10.67 3.27
C THR A 125 -2.00 10.04 3.99
N ARG A 126 -0.79 10.49 3.65
CA ARG A 126 0.43 10.02 4.31
C ARG A 126 0.43 10.45 5.77
N VAL A 127 0.68 9.52 6.67
CA VAL A 127 0.91 9.81 8.08
C VAL A 127 2.37 10.24 8.22
N ALA A 128 2.57 11.40 8.83
CA ALA A 128 3.92 11.93 9.02
C ALA A 128 4.76 10.96 9.88
N ALA A 129 5.97 10.65 9.41
CA ALA A 129 6.93 9.90 10.19
C ALA A 129 7.43 10.79 11.34
N ARG A 130 7.46 10.23 12.56
CA ARG A 130 8.07 10.87 13.72
C ARG A 130 9.39 10.20 14.04
#